data_67ba491cacdf67af705cf37fbbeb8c6f
#
_entry.id   67ba491cacdf67af705cf37fbbeb8c6f
#
_cell.length_a   1.000
_cell.length_b   1.000
_cell.length_c   1.000
_cell.angle_alpha   90.00
_cell.angle_beta   90.00
_cell.angle_gamma   90.00
#
_symmetry.space_group_name_H-M   'P 1'
#
loop_
_entity.id
_entity.type
_entity.pdbx_description
1 polymer ?
#
loop_
_entity_poly.entity_id
_entity_poly.type
_entity_poly.pdbx_seq_one_letter_code
_entity_poly.pdbx_strand_id
1 'polypeptide(L)'
;MSDSIIKSESTDVAHVEDDNTLNIPSGYICTVDRSTRDGVITVANALSDAQSLADFGEKPFTLVDVITTPGVRIRTGEVCTNTYLITKDDGILMSQSDGIKRSVQQIVGLFNGDFGDGLKVSVSSKQLKSGNTLKTLHFYND
;
A
#
# COMPACT_ATOMS: atom_id res chain seq x y z
N MET A 1 -27.64 -5.66 16.01
CA MET A 1 -28.24 -5.84 15.42
C MET A 1 -28.57 -6.28 15.41
N SER A 2 -28.12 -5.79 15.25
CA SER A 2 -28.58 -5.92 14.72
C SER A 2 -28.70 -6.03 14.86
N ASP A 3 -28.39 -5.47 14.56
CA ASP A 3 -28.88 -5.45 14.13
C ASP A 3 -28.71 -5.50 14.18
N SER A 4 -28.32 -4.91 13.98
CA SER A 4 -28.61 -4.81 13.47
C SER A 4 -28.67 -4.85 13.63
N ILE A 5 -28.41 -4.31 13.56
CA ILE A 5 -28.92 -4.22 13.21
C ILE A 5 -28.85 -4.21 13.37
N ILE A 6 -28.56 -3.78 13.37
CA ILE A 6 -28.90 -3.64 13.03
C ILE A 6 -28.75 -3.62 13.23
N LYS A 7 -28.29 -3.12 12.97
CA LYS A 7 -28.45 -2.95 12.67
C LYS A 7 -28.26 -2.93 12.72
N SER A 8 -28.16 -2.33 13.20
CA SER A 8 -28.41 -2.30 12.82
C SER A 8 -28.25 -2.34 13.11
N GLU A 9 -27.82 -1.81 12.87
CA GLU A 9 -27.99 -1.79 12.51
C GLU A 9 -27.75 -1.75 12.39
N SER A 10 -27.69 -1.00 12.82
CA SER A 10 -27.94 -1.04 12.33
C SER A 10 -27.77 -1.06 12.44
N THR A 11 -27.12 -0.25 12.05
CA THR A 11 -27.40 -0.37 11.64
C THR A 11 -27.24 -0.41 11.70
N ASP A 12 -26.94 0.26 11.62
CA ASP A 12 -27.08 0.13 11.23
C ASP A 12 -26.77 0.19 11.18
N VAL A 13 -26.42 0.82 11.18
CA VAL A 13 -26.13 0.91 10.68
C VAL A 13 -25.78 1.23 10.51
N ALA A 14 -25.49 1.80 10.49
CA ALA A 14 -25.03 2.07 9.99
C ALA A 14 -24.61 2.37 9.82
N HIS A 15 -24.21 2.79 9.77
CA HIS A 15 -23.62 2.93 9.41
C HIS A 15 -22.83 2.99 9.27
N VAL A 16 -22.58 3.47 9.29
CA VAL A 16 -21.73 3.42 9.11
C VAL A 16 -21.14 3.42 8.78
N GLU A 17 -20.55 3.76 8.69
CA GLU A 17 -19.85 3.83 8.33
C GLU A 17 -19.28 3.24 7.71
N ASP A 18 -18.69 3.12 7.24
CA ASP A 18 -18.12 2.53 6.73
C ASP A 18 -17.70 1.47 6.52
N ASP A 19 -17.27 1.12 6.12
CA ASP A 19 -16.86 0.19 5.94
C ASP A 19 -16.16 -0.56 6.01
N ASN A 20 -15.96 -0.75 5.62
CA ASN A 20 -15.44 -1.68 6.11
C ASN A 20 -14.46 -2.70 5.77
N THR A 21 -14.64 -3.72 4.84
CA THR A 21 -13.64 -4.65 4.35
C THR A 21 -12.46 -3.96 3.70
N LEU A 22 -12.70 -2.80 3.14
CA LEU A 22 -11.67 -1.98 2.51
C LEU A 22 -11.20 -0.85 3.41
N ASN A 23 -11.42 -1.01 4.69
CA ASN A 23 -10.94 -0.04 5.66
C ASN A 23 -9.43 -0.05 5.74
N ILE A 24 -8.86 1.13 5.62
CA ILE A 24 -7.46 1.34 5.90
C ILE A 24 -7.39 1.89 7.31
N PRO A 25 -6.77 1.18 8.26
CA PRO A 25 -6.73 1.66 9.64
C PRO A 25 -6.05 3.02 9.76
N SER A 26 -6.42 3.76 10.81
CA SER A 26 -5.78 5.03 11.11
C SER A 26 -4.27 4.86 11.21
N GLY A 27 -3.53 5.79 10.62
CA GLY A 27 -2.07 5.73 10.59
C GLY A 27 -1.50 5.00 9.39
N TYR A 28 -2.35 4.38 8.58
CA TYR A 28 -1.94 3.73 7.34
C TYR A 28 -2.36 4.57 6.14
N ILE A 29 -1.78 4.29 4.99
CA ILE A 29 -1.87 5.13 3.80
C ILE A 29 -2.72 4.47 2.74
N CYS A 30 -3.55 5.26 2.06
CA CYS A 30 -4.19 4.86 0.81
C CYS A 30 -4.36 6.11 -0.04
N THR A 31 -3.63 6.18 -1.15
CA THR A 31 -3.74 7.31 -2.07
C THR A 31 -4.81 7.09 -3.14
N VAL A 32 -5.34 5.87 -3.25
CA VAL A 32 -6.40 5.55 -4.21
C VAL A 32 -7.69 6.25 -3.80
N ASP A 33 -8.36 6.87 -4.75
CA ASP A 33 -9.66 7.50 -4.51
C ASP A 33 -10.73 6.42 -4.37
N ARG A 34 -11.16 6.16 -3.14
CA ARG A 34 -12.14 5.12 -2.84
C ARG A 34 -13.58 5.63 -2.91
N SER A 35 -13.79 6.86 -3.37
CA SER A 35 -15.13 7.38 -3.60
C SER A 35 -15.73 6.88 -4.91
N THR A 36 -14.91 6.28 -5.77
CA THR A 36 -15.35 5.73 -7.06
C THR A 36 -15.35 4.22 -7.02
N ARG A 37 -16.16 3.61 -7.88
CA ARG A 37 -16.21 2.16 -8.03
C ARG A 37 -14.85 1.61 -8.47
N ASP A 38 -14.21 2.26 -9.44
CA ASP A 38 -12.92 1.80 -9.97
C ASP A 38 -11.85 1.85 -8.88
N GLY A 39 -11.86 2.89 -8.04
CA GLY A 39 -10.92 2.99 -6.93
C GLY A 39 -11.12 1.87 -5.91
N VAL A 40 -12.35 1.55 -5.57
CA VAL A 40 -12.64 0.44 -4.65
C VAL A 40 -12.15 -0.88 -5.23
N ILE A 41 -12.39 -1.12 -6.51
CA ILE A 41 -11.92 -2.35 -7.18
C ILE A 41 -10.40 -2.41 -7.17
N THR A 42 -9.73 -1.29 -7.41
CA THR A 42 -8.27 -1.21 -7.37
C THR A 42 -7.73 -1.63 -6.00
N VAL A 43 -8.34 -1.11 -4.92
CA VAL A 43 -7.92 -1.46 -3.56
C VAL A 43 -8.15 -2.95 -3.30
N ALA A 44 -9.32 -3.47 -3.67
CA ALA A 44 -9.63 -4.89 -3.47
C ALA A 44 -8.63 -5.79 -4.19
N ASN A 45 -8.29 -5.46 -5.42
CA ASN A 45 -7.30 -6.23 -6.19
C ASN A 45 -5.90 -6.12 -5.57
N ALA A 46 -5.53 -4.95 -5.07
CA ALA A 46 -4.24 -4.75 -4.42
C ALA A 46 -4.09 -5.65 -3.20
N LEU A 47 -5.12 -5.73 -2.38
CA LEU A 47 -5.06 -6.51 -1.15
C LEU A 47 -5.09 -8.02 -1.38
N SER A 48 -5.55 -8.47 -2.55
CA SER A 48 -5.69 -9.91 -2.82
C SER A 48 -4.72 -10.46 -3.86
N ASP A 49 -4.25 -9.65 -4.80
CA ASP A 49 -3.54 -10.15 -5.99
C ASP A 49 -2.12 -9.61 -6.15
N ALA A 50 -1.59 -8.92 -5.16
CA ALA A 50 -0.26 -8.32 -5.27
C ALA A 50 0.81 -9.40 -5.39
N GLN A 51 1.78 -9.16 -6.26
CA GLN A 51 2.97 -10.00 -6.34
C GLN A 51 4.11 -9.41 -5.51
N SER A 52 5.09 -10.24 -5.18
CA SER A 52 6.22 -9.79 -4.37
C SER A 52 7.09 -8.80 -5.13
N LEU A 53 7.39 -7.67 -4.49
CA LEU A 53 8.33 -6.71 -5.05
C LEU A 53 9.73 -7.33 -5.21
N ALA A 54 10.12 -8.23 -4.31
CA ALA A 54 11.41 -8.92 -4.40
C ALA A 54 11.50 -9.75 -5.68
N ASP A 55 10.40 -10.41 -6.07
CA ASP A 55 10.37 -11.21 -7.28
C ASP A 55 10.38 -10.33 -8.54
N PHE A 56 9.80 -9.16 -8.46
CA PHE A 56 9.82 -8.20 -9.57
C PHE A 56 11.24 -7.72 -9.86
N GLY A 57 12.05 -7.53 -8.82
CA GLY A 57 13.42 -7.12 -8.97
C GLY A 57 13.61 -5.62 -8.98
N GLU A 58 14.69 -5.17 -9.64
CA GLU A 58 15.10 -3.77 -9.60
C GLU A 58 14.81 -3.00 -10.89
N LYS A 59 13.95 -3.55 -11.74
CA LYS A 59 13.51 -2.87 -12.96
C LYS A 59 12.72 -1.62 -12.62
N PRO A 60 12.86 -0.54 -13.40
CA PRO A 60 12.00 0.63 -13.20
C PRO A 60 10.54 0.32 -13.52
N PHE A 61 9.65 1.00 -12.80
CA PHE A 61 8.21 0.93 -13.06
C PHE A 61 7.60 2.30 -12.76
N THR A 62 6.36 2.50 -13.20
CA THR A 62 5.65 3.76 -12.95
C THR A 62 4.69 3.57 -11.80
N LEU A 63 4.97 4.24 -10.69
CA LEU A 63 4.14 4.19 -9.48
C LEU A 63 3.00 5.18 -9.59
N VAL A 64 1.76 4.72 -9.47
CA VAL A 64 0.59 5.60 -9.58
C VAL A 64 -0.16 5.77 -8.26
N ASP A 65 -0.14 4.78 -7.38
CA ASP A 65 -0.77 4.87 -6.06
C ASP A 65 -0.07 3.95 -5.09
N VAL A 66 -0.30 4.18 -3.81
CA VAL A 66 0.24 3.33 -2.74
C VAL A 66 -0.81 3.05 -1.68
N ILE A 67 -0.70 1.89 -1.05
CA ILE A 67 -1.53 1.48 0.07
C ILE A 67 -0.61 0.86 1.12
N THR A 68 -0.84 1.16 2.39
CA THR A 68 -0.18 0.42 3.48
C THR A 68 -1.23 -0.17 4.39
N THR A 69 -0.95 -1.35 4.92
CA THR A 69 -1.83 -2.04 5.86
C THR A 69 -1.00 -2.75 6.92
N PRO A 70 -1.59 -3.07 8.09
CA PRO A 70 -0.89 -3.93 9.05
C PRO A 70 -0.60 -5.29 8.45
N GLY A 71 0.55 -5.85 8.78
CA GLY A 71 0.94 -7.17 8.33
C GLY A 71 1.71 -7.92 9.40
N VAL A 72 2.02 -9.17 9.09
CA VAL A 72 2.79 -10.04 9.98
C VAL A 72 3.79 -10.79 9.11
N ARG A 73 5.05 -10.82 9.56
CA ARG A 73 6.08 -11.61 8.90
C ARG A 73 5.85 -13.08 9.21
N ILE A 74 5.67 -13.87 8.18
CA ILE A 74 5.33 -15.29 8.34
C ILE A 74 6.42 -16.05 9.11
N ARG A 75 7.70 -15.73 8.84
CA ARG A 75 8.81 -16.47 9.41
C ARG A 75 9.00 -16.21 10.90
N THR A 76 8.72 -15.01 11.37
CA THR A 76 9.03 -14.60 12.74
C THR A 76 7.79 -14.29 13.57
N GLY A 77 6.64 -14.07 12.95
CA GLY A 77 5.44 -13.61 13.62
C GLY A 77 5.47 -12.16 14.02
N GLU A 78 6.53 -11.42 13.61
CA GLU A 78 6.63 -9.99 13.95
C GLU A 78 5.61 -9.16 13.20
N VAL A 79 5.07 -8.16 13.89
CA VAL A 79 4.18 -7.17 13.26
C VAL A 79 5.03 -6.31 12.32
N CYS A 80 4.49 -6.06 11.15
CA CYS A 80 5.14 -5.22 10.15
C CYS A 80 4.08 -4.44 9.37
N THR A 81 4.50 -3.73 8.34
CA THR A 81 3.60 -3.03 7.44
C THR A 81 3.68 -3.65 6.06
N ASN A 82 2.54 -4.00 5.50
CA ASN A 82 2.46 -4.40 4.09
C ASN A 82 2.35 -3.12 3.27
N THR A 83 3.29 -2.92 2.34
CA THR A 83 3.29 -1.77 1.46
C THR A 83 2.97 -2.23 0.04
N TYR A 84 1.89 -1.72 -0.52
CA TYR A 84 1.43 -2.07 -1.86
C TYR A 84 1.73 -0.91 -2.80
N LEU A 85 2.43 -1.23 -3.89
CA LEU A 85 2.80 -0.26 -4.91
C LEU A 85 1.95 -0.55 -6.15
N ILE A 86 1.05 0.37 -6.48
CA ILE A 86 0.17 0.21 -7.62
C ILE A 86 0.86 0.85 -8.81
N THR A 87 1.15 0.05 -9.83
CA THR A 87 1.88 0.51 -11.00
C THR A 87 0.95 0.72 -12.18
N LYS A 88 1.43 1.50 -13.13
CA LYS A 88 0.66 1.77 -14.34
C LYS A 88 0.54 0.54 -15.24
N ASP A 89 1.64 -0.20 -15.42
CA ASP A 89 1.71 -1.28 -16.42
C ASP A 89 2.18 -2.62 -15.88
N ASP A 90 2.62 -2.68 -14.62
CA ASP A 90 3.28 -3.87 -14.09
C ASP A 90 2.49 -4.54 -12.95
N GLY A 91 1.22 -4.21 -12.82
CA GLY A 91 0.38 -4.79 -11.78
C GLY A 91 0.66 -4.16 -10.42
N ILE A 92 0.42 -4.92 -9.38
CA ILE A 92 0.55 -4.44 -8.00
C ILE A 92 1.66 -5.21 -7.32
N LEU A 93 2.59 -4.49 -6.71
CA LEU A 93 3.77 -5.04 -6.06
C LEU A 93 3.67 -4.82 -4.56
N MET A 94 4.07 -5.79 -3.75
CA MET A 94 3.96 -5.71 -2.30
C MET A 94 5.30 -5.98 -1.64
N SER A 95 5.59 -5.23 -0.59
CA SER A 95 6.80 -5.41 0.20
C SER A 95 6.49 -5.26 1.68
N GLN A 96 7.22 -5.99 2.51
CA GLN A 96 7.18 -5.83 3.97
C GLN A 96 8.45 -5.14 4.48
N SER A 97 9.28 -4.63 3.59
CA SER A 97 10.54 -3.95 3.94
C SER A 97 10.26 -2.61 4.62
N ASP A 98 10.91 -2.36 5.75
CA ASP A 98 10.81 -1.08 6.45
C ASP A 98 11.39 0.06 5.63
N GLY A 99 12.44 -0.19 4.85
CA GLY A 99 13.02 0.82 3.97
C GLY A 99 12.08 1.25 2.87
N ILE A 100 11.37 0.30 2.25
CA ILE A 100 10.35 0.60 1.24
C ILE A 100 9.20 1.38 1.89
N LYS A 101 8.75 0.95 3.07
CA LYS A 101 7.70 1.66 3.79
C LYS A 101 8.08 3.12 4.01
N ARG A 102 9.30 3.38 4.48
CA ARG A 102 9.76 4.75 4.74
C ARG A 102 9.85 5.57 3.45
N SER A 103 10.32 4.96 2.37
CA SER A 103 10.35 5.64 1.07
C SER A 103 8.95 6.07 0.64
N VAL A 104 7.97 5.19 0.80
CA VAL A 104 6.58 5.48 0.46
C VAL A 104 6.02 6.60 1.34
N GLN A 105 6.22 6.52 2.65
CA GLN A 105 5.75 7.55 3.56
C GLN A 105 6.31 8.93 3.19
N GLN A 106 7.59 8.96 2.84
CA GLN A 106 8.26 10.19 2.47
C GLN A 106 7.69 10.78 1.17
N ILE A 107 7.51 9.95 0.14
CA ILE A 107 7.03 10.44 -1.15
C ILE A 107 5.56 10.87 -1.07
N VAL A 108 4.75 10.15 -0.30
CA VAL A 108 3.36 10.54 -0.06
C VAL A 108 3.30 11.92 0.60
N GLY A 109 4.16 12.15 1.59
CA GLY A 109 4.21 13.44 2.25
C GLY A 109 4.64 14.57 1.32
N LEU A 110 5.65 14.31 0.47
CA LEU A 110 6.17 15.33 -0.45
C LEU A 110 5.18 15.69 -1.56
N PHE A 111 4.39 14.75 -2.03
CA PHE A 111 3.42 14.96 -3.11
C PHE A 111 1.99 15.09 -2.62
N ASN A 112 1.76 15.09 -1.30
CA ASN A 112 0.40 15.11 -0.72
C ASN A 112 -0.49 13.99 -1.27
N GLY A 113 0.12 12.84 -1.58
CA GLY A 113 -0.62 11.69 -2.07
C GLY A 113 -1.03 11.76 -3.53
N ASP A 114 -0.65 12.81 -4.25
CA ASP A 114 -1.00 12.99 -5.66
C ASP A 114 0.25 12.85 -6.53
N PHE A 115 0.37 11.71 -7.20
CA PHE A 115 1.52 11.42 -8.05
C PHE A 115 1.30 11.82 -9.52
N GLY A 116 0.18 12.48 -9.81
CA GLY A 116 -0.15 12.88 -11.19
C GLY A 116 -0.25 11.67 -12.11
N ASP A 117 0.47 11.72 -13.22
CA ASP A 117 0.49 10.62 -14.19
C ASP A 117 1.38 9.46 -13.75
N GLY A 118 1.99 9.56 -12.59
CA GLY A 118 2.85 8.53 -12.04
C GLY A 118 4.29 8.99 -11.88
N LEU A 119 5.01 8.25 -11.05
CA LEU A 119 6.42 8.51 -10.77
C LEU A 119 7.23 7.30 -11.25
N LYS A 120 8.29 7.56 -12.01
CA LYS A 120 9.20 6.48 -12.40
C LYS A 120 10.11 6.17 -11.22
N VAL A 121 10.08 4.92 -10.77
CA VAL A 121 10.84 4.47 -9.60
C VAL A 121 11.44 3.10 -9.84
N SER A 122 12.43 2.75 -9.03
CA SER A 122 12.96 1.39 -8.98
C SER A 122 13.41 1.09 -7.56
N VAL A 123 13.58 -0.19 -7.26
CA VAL A 123 14.13 -0.60 -5.97
C VAL A 123 15.64 -0.39 -6.00
N SER A 124 16.17 0.23 -4.95
CA SER A 124 17.59 0.41 -4.75
C SER A 124 18.00 -0.37 -3.51
N SER A 125 19.06 -1.17 -3.62
CA SER A 125 19.56 -1.96 -2.50
C SER A 125 20.94 -1.44 -2.11
N LYS A 126 21.15 -1.28 -0.80
CA LYS A 126 22.43 -0.83 -0.25
C LYS A 126 22.81 -1.73 0.90
N GLN A 127 24.05 -2.23 0.88
CA GLN A 127 24.53 -3.04 1.98
C GLN A 127 25.05 -2.12 3.10
N LEU A 128 24.58 -2.39 4.33
CA LEU A 128 24.98 -1.63 5.50
C LEU A 128 26.22 -2.26 6.13
N LYS A 129 26.92 -1.49 6.97
CA LYS A 129 28.09 -1.97 7.70
C LYS A 129 27.78 -3.17 8.58
N SER A 130 26.52 -3.26 9.05
CA SER A 130 26.07 -4.38 9.89
C SER A 130 25.92 -5.69 9.11
N GLY A 131 26.09 -5.66 7.78
CA GLY A 131 25.87 -6.82 6.93
C GLY A 131 24.44 -6.93 6.40
N ASN A 132 23.51 -6.14 6.93
CA ASN A 132 22.12 -6.13 6.45
C ASN A 132 22.00 -5.34 5.16
N THR A 133 20.98 -5.66 4.38
CA THR A 133 20.66 -4.93 3.15
C THR A 133 19.50 -3.98 3.39
N LEU A 134 19.70 -2.70 3.07
CA LEU A 134 18.64 -1.71 3.10
C LEU A 134 18.05 -1.57 1.70
N LYS A 135 16.74 -1.73 1.60
CA LYS A 135 16.01 -1.53 0.35
C LYS A 135 15.19 -0.26 0.44
N THR A 136 15.31 0.58 -0.57
CA THR A 136 14.57 1.84 -0.67
C THR A 136 14.07 2.01 -2.09
N LEU A 137 13.26 3.04 -2.33
CA LEU A 137 12.84 3.39 -3.67
C LEU A 137 13.72 4.52 -4.18
N HIS A 138 14.17 4.40 -5.42
CA HIS A 138 14.88 5.44 -6.14
C HIS A 138 13.90 6.08 -7.12
N PHE A 139 13.83 7.42 -7.12
CA PHE A 139 12.92 8.18 -7.96
C PHE A 139 13.71 8.84 -9.08
N TYR A 140 13.19 8.76 -10.29
CA TYR A 140 13.87 9.28 -11.47
C TYR A 140 13.32 10.65 -11.84
N ASN A 141 14.22 11.50 -12.27
CA ASN A 141 13.84 12.75 -12.96
C ASN A 141 13.64 12.41 -14.42
N ASP A 142 12.55 12.85 -15.01
CA ASP A 142 12.44 12.66 -16.44
C ASP A 142 11.82 13.85 -17.15
#